data_f0568d8d4caaa46a6a6bb04f1674a148
#
_entry.id   f0568d8d4caaa46a6a6bb04f1674a148
#
_cell.length_a   1.000
_cell.length_b   1.000
_cell.length_c   1.000
_cell.angle_alpha   90.00
_cell.angle_beta   90.00
_cell.angle_gamma   90.00
#
_symmetry.space_group_name_H-M   'P 1'
#
loop_
_entity.id
_entity.type
_entity.pdbx_description
1 polymer ?
#
loop_
_entity_poly.entity_id
_entity_poly.type
_entity_poly.pdbx_seq_one_letter_code
_entity_poly.pdbx_strand_id
1 'polypeptide(L)'
;PYAFVIDGTKIADPNNMFIFPNEGFKYSLADVRGAAPDYQDLQNVPHGKVSYTWYTSNAVGFDRPVCIYTPAGYDPASDKKYPVLYLIHGMTDTYETWFKVGKVNNILDNLIAEGKAEEMIVVMPYANPYPEMMLRGLADRYDSMDTKLTTEEFTKSVVPFIEANYNVLTDADNRAIAGFSL
;
A
#
# COMPACT_ATOMS: atom_id res chain seq x y z
N PRO A 1 16.06 5.58 4.55
CA PRO A 1 15.95 6.91 3.96
C PRO A 1 17.09 7.83 4.43
N TYR A 2 17.43 8.90 3.66
CA TYR A 2 18.40 9.90 3.97
C TYR A 2 17.97 11.27 3.45
N ALA A 3 18.57 12.33 3.99
CA ALA A 3 18.41 13.70 3.52
C ALA A 3 19.71 14.47 3.67
N PHE A 4 19.89 15.51 2.88
CA PHE A 4 20.91 16.50 3.13
C PHE A 4 20.43 17.53 4.15
N VAL A 5 21.36 18.10 4.91
CA VAL A 5 21.06 19.24 5.79
C VAL A 5 21.87 20.43 5.27
N ILE A 6 21.17 21.48 4.83
CA ILE A 6 21.77 22.71 4.33
C ILE A 6 21.22 23.85 5.17
N ASP A 7 22.09 24.54 5.88
CA ASP A 7 21.75 25.65 6.79
C ASP A 7 20.61 25.29 7.78
N GLY A 8 20.66 24.05 8.32
CA GLY A 8 19.66 23.54 9.25
C GLY A 8 18.38 22.98 8.60
N THR A 9 18.19 23.14 7.30
CA THR A 9 17.03 22.64 6.56
C THR A 9 17.32 21.28 5.96
N LYS A 10 16.42 20.29 6.19
CA LYS A 10 16.49 18.97 5.59
C LYS A 10 15.88 19.01 4.19
N ILE A 11 16.63 18.53 3.21
CA ILE A 11 16.17 18.39 1.82
C ILE A 11 16.46 17.00 1.30
N ALA A 12 15.57 16.48 0.47
CA ALA A 12 15.82 15.25 -0.29
C ALA A 12 16.96 15.49 -1.29
N ASP A 13 17.66 14.43 -1.66
CA ASP A 13 18.70 14.48 -2.69
C ASP A 13 18.08 14.80 -4.05
N PRO A 14 18.40 15.94 -4.67
CA PRO A 14 17.81 16.33 -5.95
C PRO A 14 18.23 15.43 -7.13
N ASN A 15 19.30 14.66 -6.96
CA ASN A 15 19.79 13.70 -7.96
C ASN A 15 19.24 12.28 -7.77
N ASN A 16 18.45 12.03 -6.71
CA ASN A 16 17.85 10.75 -6.44
C ASN A 16 16.33 10.80 -6.65
N MET A 17 15.84 10.09 -7.66
CA MET A 17 14.41 10.03 -7.97
C MET A 17 13.60 9.17 -6.99
N PHE A 18 14.24 8.37 -6.14
CA PHE A 18 13.57 7.50 -5.20
C PHE A 18 13.31 8.23 -3.89
N ILE A 19 12.07 8.65 -3.69
CA ILE A 19 11.62 9.40 -2.52
C ILE A 19 10.78 8.51 -1.61
N PHE A 20 11.02 8.61 -0.31
CA PHE A 20 10.20 7.95 0.71
C PHE A 20 8.79 8.59 0.71
N PRO A 21 7.74 7.81 0.47
CA PRO A 21 6.37 8.33 0.43
C PRO A 21 5.85 8.55 1.85
N ASN A 22 5.93 9.79 2.33
CA ASN A 22 5.51 10.16 3.68
C ASN A 22 4.81 11.51 3.67
N GLU A 23 3.81 11.70 4.54
CA GLU A 23 3.03 12.94 4.66
C GLU A 23 3.88 14.08 5.24
N GLY A 24 4.68 13.79 6.26
CA GLY A 24 5.37 14.79 7.08
C GLY A 24 6.74 15.21 6.58
N PHE A 25 7.43 14.40 5.77
CA PHE A 25 8.77 14.70 5.30
C PHE A 25 9.08 14.08 3.94
N LYS A 26 10.07 14.64 3.25
CA LYS A 26 10.57 14.11 1.98
C LYS A 26 12.02 13.70 2.15
N TYR A 27 12.28 12.40 2.26
CA TYR A 27 13.61 11.81 2.30
C TYR A 27 13.85 11.00 1.03
N SER A 28 15.10 10.93 0.62
CA SER A 28 15.53 10.03 -0.44
C SER A 28 15.72 8.62 0.08
N LEU A 29 15.49 7.64 -0.77
CA LEU A 29 15.74 6.24 -0.48
C LEU A 29 17.09 5.81 -1.06
N ALA A 30 17.89 5.13 -0.24
CA ALA A 30 19.05 4.37 -0.69
C ALA A 30 18.86 2.92 -0.26
N ASP A 31 19.08 2.02 -1.20
CA ASP A 31 18.99 0.59 -1.00
C ASP A 31 20.40 0.02 -0.87
N VAL A 32 20.75 -0.46 0.31
CA VAL A 32 22.05 -1.07 0.58
C VAL A 32 21.86 -2.59 0.51
N ARG A 33 22.29 -3.18 -0.60
CA ARG A 33 22.13 -4.61 -0.84
C ARG A 33 23.14 -5.43 -0.06
N GLY A 34 22.72 -6.61 0.39
CA GLY A 34 23.59 -7.64 0.93
C GLY A 34 24.42 -8.34 -0.16
N ALA A 35 25.26 -9.29 0.25
CA ALA A 35 26.10 -10.08 -0.64
C ALA A 35 25.31 -11.14 -1.45
N ALA A 36 24.13 -11.50 -1.04
CA ALA A 36 23.25 -12.47 -1.69
C ALA A 36 21.88 -11.83 -1.99
N PRO A 37 21.15 -12.29 -3.03
CA PRO A 37 19.79 -11.87 -3.28
C PRO A 37 18.91 -12.12 -2.05
N ASP A 38 18.04 -11.14 -1.75
CA ASP A 38 17.03 -11.24 -0.70
C ASP A 38 15.64 -11.31 -1.34
N TYR A 39 14.62 -11.70 -0.57
CA TYR A 39 13.23 -11.76 -1.06
C TYR A 39 12.72 -10.43 -1.62
N GLN A 40 13.22 -9.31 -1.14
CA GLN A 40 12.89 -7.99 -1.64
C GLN A 40 13.57 -7.60 -2.95
N ASP A 41 14.57 -8.37 -3.40
CA ASP A 41 15.26 -8.10 -4.67
C ASP A 41 14.40 -8.53 -5.87
N LEU A 42 14.51 -7.78 -6.96
CA LEU A 42 13.92 -8.17 -8.22
C LEU A 42 14.66 -9.40 -8.76
N GLN A 43 13.97 -10.52 -8.84
CA GLN A 43 14.50 -11.79 -9.35
C GLN A 43 13.85 -12.14 -10.68
N ASN A 44 14.43 -13.10 -11.42
CA ASN A 44 13.88 -13.53 -12.70
C ASN A 44 12.78 -14.59 -12.50
N VAL A 45 11.64 -14.14 -12.04
CA VAL A 45 10.41 -14.94 -11.80
C VAL A 45 9.22 -14.28 -12.47
N PRO A 46 8.07 -14.94 -12.63
CA PRO A 46 6.86 -14.26 -13.06
C PRO A 46 6.49 -13.13 -12.09
N HIS A 47 6.19 -11.94 -12.63
CA HIS A 47 5.89 -10.77 -11.84
C HIS A 47 4.40 -10.44 -11.85
N GLY A 48 3.88 -10.11 -10.69
CA GLY A 48 2.57 -9.51 -10.51
C GLY A 48 2.55 -8.04 -10.95
N LYS A 49 1.40 -7.42 -10.80
CA LYS A 49 1.18 -6.02 -11.19
C LYS A 49 0.76 -5.19 -10.00
N VAL A 50 1.39 -4.04 -9.79
CA VAL A 50 0.92 -3.00 -8.88
C VAL A 50 0.14 -1.96 -9.68
N SER A 51 -1.11 -1.75 -9.29
CA SER A 51 -2.00 -0.77 -9.92
C SER A 51 -2.35 0.33 -8.92
N TYR A 52 -2.37 1.58 -9.39
CA TYR A 52 -2.96 2.71 -8.70
C TYR A 52 -4.39 2.87 -9.18
N THR A 53 -5.31 3.01 -8.26
CA THR A 53 -6.70 3.28 -8.59
C THR A 53 -7.36 4.14 -7.51
N TRP A 54 -8.59 4.53 -7.76
CA TRP A 54 -9.39 5.38 -6.90
C TRP A 54 -10.69 4.67 -6.59
N TYR A 55 -11.19 4.86 -5.39
CA TYR A 55 -12.52 4.42 -4.98
C TYR A 55 -13.24 5.58 -4.31
N THR A 56 -14.55 5.63 -4.45
CA THR A 56 -15.37 6.61 -3.73
C THR A 56 -15.57 6.14 -2.30
N SER A 57 -15.10 6.93 -1.34
CA SER A 57 -15.27 6.65 0.07
C SER A 57 -16.68 6.98 0.54
N ASN A 58 -17.37 6.01 1.09
CA ASN A 58 -18.67 6.22 1.74
C ASN A 58 -18.55 6.84 3.14
N ALA A 59 -17.37 6.79 3.75
CA ALA A 59 -17.13 7.35 5.07
C ALA A 59 -16.85 8.86 5.03
N VAL A 60 -16.15 9.34 4.01
CA VAL A 60 -15.75 10.76 3.89
C VAL A 60 -16.35 11.48 2.68
N GLY A 61 -16.98 10.76 1.74
CA GLY A 61 -17.76 11.34 0.65
C GLY A 61 -16.94 11.87 -0.54
N PHE A 62 -15.69 11.40 -0.71
CA PHE A 62 -14.86 11.75 -1.87
C PHE A 62 -13.97 10.59 -2.32
N ASP A 63 -13.38 10.71 -3.52
CA ASP A 63 -12.53 9.68 -4.08
C ASP A 63 -11.17 9.65 -3.39
N ARG A 64 -10.70 8.44 -3.04
CA ARG A 64 -9.46 8.17 -2.33
C ARG A 64 -8.59 7.17 -3.07
N PRO A 65 -7.26 7.31 -3.00
CA PRO A 65 -6.33 6.42 -3.68
C PRO A 65 -6.15 5.10 -2.94
N VAL A 66 -5.86 4.06 -3.71
CA VAL A 66 -5.43 2.75 -3.22
C VAL A 66 -4.43 2.12 -4.20
N CYS A 67 -3.40 1.46 -3.66
CA CYS A 67 -2.53 0.59 -4.45
C CYS A 67 -2.97 -0.85 -4.29
N ILE A 68 -2.97 -1.59 -5.39
CA ILE A 68 -3.40 -2.99 -5.42
C ILE A 68 -2.36 -3.80 -6.18
N TYR A 69 -1.83 -4.83 -5.52
CA TYR A 69 -1.03 -5.85 -6.17
C TYR A 69 -1.93 -7.01 -6.57
N THR A 70 -1.79 -7.46 -7.81
CA THR A 70 -2.37 -8.70 -8.31
C THR A 70 -1.24 -9.64 -8.72
N PRO A 71 -1.33 -10.96 -8.44
CA PRO A 71 -0.26 -11.92 -8.74
C PRO A 71 -0.06 -12.08 -10.25
N ALA A 72 1.08 -12.66 -10.63
CA ALA A 72 1.36 -13.00 -12.01
C ALA A 72 0.26 -13.90 -12.59
N GLY A 73 -0.20 -13.58 -13.81
CA GLY A 73 -1.29 -14.34 -14.45
C GLY A 73 -2.69 -14.00 -13.95
N TYR A 74 -2.88 -13.00 -13.10
CA TYR A 74 -4.21 -12.52 -12.76
C TYR A 74 -4.95 -12.06 -14.01
N ASP A 75 -6.12 -12.66 -14.25
CA ASP A 75 -7.03 -12.30 -15.34
C ASP A 75 -8.41 -11.95 -14.76
N PRO A 76 -8.87 -10.70 -14.92
CA PRO A 76 -10.18 -10.28 -14.41
C PRO A 76 -11.35 -10.97 -15.10
N ALA A 77 -11.14 -11.55 -16.28
CA ALA A 77 -12.17 -12.32 -17.00
C ALA A 77 -12.24 -13.80 -16.58
N SER A 78 -11.29 -14.25 -15.74
CA SER A 78 -11.26 -15.63 -15.22
C SER A 78 -12.22 -15.83 -14.06
N ASP A 79 -12.71 -17.06 -13.88
CA ASP A 79 -13.48 -17.46 -12.69
C ASP A 79 -12.60 -17.73 -11.46
N LYS A 80 -11.27 -17.73 -11.61
CA LYS A 80 -10.34 -17.94 -10.50
C LYS A 80 -10.44 -16.80 -9.51
N LYS A 81 -10.63 -17.15 -8.23
CA LYS A 81 -10.69 -16.18 -7.12
C LYS A 81 -9.48 -16.32 -6.21
N TYR A 82 -9.09 -15.22 -5.60
CA TYR A 82 -7.89 -15.09 -4.80
C TYR A 82 -8.22 -14.66 -3.37
N PRO A 83 -7.49 -15.14 -2.37
CA PRO A 83 -7.53 -14.56 -1.03
C PRO A 83 -6.98 -13.13 -1.06
N VAL A 84 -7.35 -12.32 -0.06
CA VAL A 84 -6.99 -10.90 0.03
C VAL A 84 -6.23 -10.60 1.31
N LEU A 85 -5.08 -9.97 1.16
CA LEU A 85 -4.35 -9.33 2.25
C LEU A 85 -4.53 -7.81 2.19
N TYR A 86 -5.13 -7.23 3.21
CA TYR A 86 -5.17 -5.79 3.41
C TYR A 86 -3.96 -5.38 4.24
N LEU A 87 -3.10 -4.53 3.66
CA LEU A 87 -1.81 -4.18 4.24
C LEU A 87 -1.78 -2.69 4.57
N ILE A 88 -1.88 -2.38 5.86
CA ILE A 88 -2.05 -1.02 6.37
C ILE A 88 -0.69 -0.40 6.68
N HIS A 89 -0.47 0.82 6.21
CA HIS A 89 0.76 1.58 6.46
C HIS A 89 0.77 2.21 7.86
N GLY A 90 1.95 2.63 8.33
CA GLY A 90 2.12 3.33 9.59
C GLY A 90 1.72 4.80 9.56
N MET A 91 1.73 5.44 10.75
CA MET A 91 1.44 6.87 10.88
C MET A 91 2.36 7.70 9.97
N THR A 92 1.79 8.68 9.29
CA THR A 92 2.44 9.55 8.28
C THR A 92 2.95 8.85 7.02
N ASP A 93 2.84 7.54 6.92
CA ASP A 93 3.10 6.80 5.70
C ASP A 93 1.92 6.93 4.71
N THR A 94 2.05 6.33 3.55
CA THR A 94 1.01 6.39 2.50
C THR A 94 0.73 5.02 1.91
N TYR A 95 -0.29 4.93 1.07
CA TYR A 95 -0.65 3.74 0.28
C TYR A 95 0.48 3.22 -0.62
N GLU A 96 1.57 3.98 -0.81
CA GLU A 96 2.71 3.60 -1.62
C GLU A 96 3.84 2.93 -0.82
N THR A 97 3.83 3.05 0.51
CA THR A 97 4.97 2.66 1.36
C THR A 97 5.30 1.18 1.25
N TRP A 98 4.29 0.32 1.28
CA TRP A 98 4.51 -1.12 1.26
C TRP A 98 5.13 -1.63 -0.03
N PHE A 99 4.86 -1.01 -1.18
CA PHE A 99 5.49 -1.47 -2.43
C PHE A 99 6.77 -0.68 -2.77
N LYS A 100 6.84 0.63 -2.51
CA LYS A 100 8.05 1.42 -2.81
C LYS A 100 9.19 1.18 -1.84
N VAL A 101 8.87 0.99 -0.56
CA VAL A 101 9.86 0.80 0.51
C VAL A 101 9.90 -0.65 0.94
N GLY A 102 8.75 -1.24 1.26
CA GLY A 102 8.63 -2.63 1.69
C GLY A 102 8.80 -3.65 0.58
N LYS A 103 8.67 -3.24 -0.70
CA LYS A 103 8.83 -4.08 -1.89
C LYS A 103 7.97 -5.36 -1.85
N VAL A 104 6.76 -5.23 -1.29
CA VAL A 104 5.85 -6.37 -1.10
C VAL A 104 5.55 -7.12 -2.38
N ASN A 105 5.52 -6.43 -3.51
CA ASN A 105 5.35 -7.06 -4.83
C ASN A 105 6.51 -8.02 -5.16
N ASN A 106 7.77 -7.59 -5.00
CA ASN A 106 8.92 -8.46 -5.25
C ASN A 106 8.94 -9.64 -4.27
N ILE A 107 8.66 -9.38 -2.98
CA ILE A 107 8.61 -10.41 -1.95
C ILE A 107 7.59 -11.49 -2.32
N LEU A 108 6.39 -11.09 -2.71
CA LEU A 108 5.33 -12.04 -3.09
C LEU A 108 5.65 -12.76 -4.38
N ASP A 109 6.15 -12.07 -5.41
CA ASP A 109 6.55 -12.71 -6.66
C ASP A 109 7.58 -13.82 -6.40
N ASN A 110 8.60 -13.54 -5.59
CA ASN A 110 9.65 -14.49 -5.25
C ASN A 110 9.10 -15.66 -4.41
N LEU A 111 8.32 -15.38 -3.37
CA LEU A 111 7.75 -16.42 -2.51
C LEU A 111 6.73 -17.30 -3.23
N ILE A 112 5.90 -16.73 -4.10
CA ILE A 112 4.94 -17.47 -4.91
C ILE A 112 5.68 -18.38 -5.90
N ALA A 113 6.73 -17.88 -6.57
CA ALA A 113 7.54 -18.68 -7.48
C ALA A 113 8.26 -19.84 -6.79
N GLU A 114 8.62 -19.68 -5.51
CA GLU A 114 9.22 -20.75 -4.69
C GLU A 114 8.18 -21.69 -4.05
N GLY A 115 6.88 -21.46 -4.23
CA GLY A 115 5.81 -22.23 -3.60
C GLY A 115 5.71 -22.03 -2.08
N LYS A 116 6.25 -20.92 -1.56
CA LYS A 116 6.22 -20.55 -0.13
C LYS A 116 5.08 -19.62 0.25
N ALA A 117 4.43 -19.00 -0.72
CA ALA A 117 3.22 -18.22 -0.55
C ALA A 117 2.19 -18.61 -1.59
N GLU A 118 0.92 -18.52 -1.23
CA GLU A 118 -0.17 -18.65 -2.18
C GLU A 118 -0.34 -17.37 -3.00
N GLU A 119 -0.86 -17.51 -4.22
CA GLU A 119 -1.25 -16.36 -5.01
C GLU A 119 -2.37 -15.59 -4.31
N MET A 120 -2.17 -14.31 -4.08
CA MET A 120 -3.12 -13.45 -3.38
C MET A 120 -3.17 -12.05 -3.99
N ILE A 121 -4.26 -11.34 -3.72
CA ILE A 121 -4.36 -9.91 -3.98
C ILE A 121 -3.95 -9.16 -2.71
N VAL A 122 -3.08 -8.14 -2.85
CA VAL A 122 -2.73 -7.27 -1.73
C VAL A 122 -3.30 -5.88 -1.96
N VAL A 123 -4.04 -5.39 -0.99
CA VAL A 123 -4.69 -4.09 -1.01
C VAL A 123 -3.99 -3.16 -0.01
N MET A 124 -3.46 -2.07 -0.51
CA MET A 124 -2.72 -1.07 0.26
C MET A 124 -3.51 0.25 0.22
N PRO A 125 -4.49 0.44 1.10
CA PRO A 125 -5.27 1.66 1.12
C PRO A 125 -4.50 2.82 1.76
N TYR A 126 -4.91 4.05 1.48
CA TYR A 126 -4.50 5.20 2.27
C TYR A 126 -5.36 5.22 3.54
N ALA A 127 -4.85 4.61 4.62
CA ALA A 127 -5.66 4.30 5.79
C ALA A 127 -6.14 5.56 6.53
N ASN A 128 -5.32 6.62 6.59
CA ASN A 128 -5.68 7.85 7.27
C ASN A 128 -6.37 8.85 6.32
N PRO A 129 -7.64 9.20 6.52
CA PRO A 129 -8.34 10.15 5.67
C PRO A 129 -8.08 11.63 6.01
N TYR A 130 -7.55 11.93 7.20
CA TYR A 130 -7.44 13.31 7.70
C TYR A 130 -6.58 14.25 6.84
N PRO A 131 -5.44 13.86 6.27
CA PRO A 131 -4.68 14.76 5.39
C PRO A 131 -5.50 15.25 4.20
N GLU A 132 -6.27 14.37 3.58
CA GLU A 132 -7.12 14.73 2.45
C GLU A 132 -8.35 15.56 2.89
N MET A 133 -8.92 15.23 4.06
CA MET A 133 -10.02 16.01 4.66
C MET A 133 -9.58 17.43 4.98
N MET A 134 -8.40 17.61 5.58
CA MET A 134 -7.84 18.93 5.88
C MET A 134 -7.61 19.76 4.61
N LEU A 135 -7.04 19.16 3.57
CA LEU A 135 -6.85 19.83 2.27
C LEU A 135 -8.16 20.26 1.62
N ARG A 136 -9.27 19.61 1.95
CA ARG A 136 -10.62 19.92 1.44
C ARG A 136 -11.44 20.82 2.40
N GLY A 137 -10.85 21.20 3.54
CA GLY A 137 -11.56 21.98 4.56
C GLY A 137 -12.67 21.20 5.28
N LEU A 138 -12.60 19.87 5.28
CA LEU A 138 -13.57 18.98 5.94
C LEU A 138 -13.14 18.58 7.36
N ALA A 139 -11.93 18.91 7.76
CA ALA A 139 -11.40 18.74 9.10
C ALA A 139 -10.45 19.88 9.45
N ASP A 140 -10.55 20.38 10.68
CA ASP A 140 -9.72 21.49 11.17
C ASP A 140 -8.40 21.01 11.81
N ARG A 141 -8.33 19.73 12.14
CA ARG A 141 -7.17 19.12 12.80
C ARG A 141 -6.92 17.71 12.30
N TYR A 142 -5.67 17.29 12.41
CA TYR A 142 -5.24 15.94 12.17
C TYR A 142 -5.61 15.04 13.36
N ASP A 143 -6.26 13.92 13.09
CA ASP A 143 -6.50 12.88 14.09
C ASP A 143 -6.12 11.51 13.51
N SER A 144 -4.93 11.04 13.85
CA SER A 144 -4.42 9.74 13.42
C SER A 144 -5.01 8.57 14.21
N MET A 145 -5.74 8.87 15.28
CA MET A 145 -6.25 7.87 16.23
C MET A 145 -7.77 7.69 16.12
N ASP A 146 -8.41 8.28 15.12
CA ASP A 146 -9.85 8.04 14.87
C ASP A 146 -10.08 6.64 14.29
N THR A 147 -10.08 5.66 15.18
CA THR A 147 -10.31 4.25 14.82
C THR A 147 -11.71 4.01 14.27
N LYS A 148 -12.68 4.84 14.65
CA LYS A 148 -14.05 4.72 14.13
C LYS A 148 -14.10 5.09 12.65
N LEU A 149 -13.58 6.25 12.29
CA LEU A 149 -13.57 6.70 10.90
C LEU A 149 -12.74 5.74 10.02
N THR A 150 -11.57 5.32 10.51
CA THR A 150 -10.72 4.34 9.80
C THR A 150 -11.44 3.00 9.62
N THR A 151 -12.16 2.51 10.65
CA THR A 151 -12.92 1.26 10.54
C THR A 151 -14.09 1.41 9.56
N GLU A 152 -14.80 2.54 9.58
CA GLU A 152 -15.88 2.80 8.62
C GLU A 152 -15.36 2.91 7.20
N GLU A 153 -14.25 3.59 6.99
CA GLU A 153 -13.58 3.66 5.70
C GLU A 153 -13.24 2.28 5.16
N PHE A 154 -12.60 1.46 5.99
CA PHE A 154 -12.22 0.12 5.62
C PHE A 154 -13.41 -0.77 5.29
N THR A 155 -14.40 -0.84 6.19
CA THR A 155 -15.52 -1.79 6.10
C THR A 155 -16.61 -1.36 5.12
N LYS A 156 -16.83 -0.04 4.95
CA LYS A 156 -17.92 0.49 4.12
C LYS A 156 -17.46 0.96 2.73
N SER A 157 -16.14 1.09 2.52
CA SER A 157 -15.60 1.62 1.26
C SER A 157 -14.58 0.69 0.64
N VAL A 158 -13.44 0.44 1.31
CA VAL A 158 -12.32 -0.32 0.74
C VAL A 158 -12.72 -1.77 0.43
N VAL A 159 -13.24 -2.50 1.43
CA VAL A 159 -13.62 -3.92 1.25
C VAL A 159 -14.68 -4.09 0.17
N PRO A 160 -15.82 -3.36 0.19
CA PRO A 160 -16.83 -3.47 -0.87
C PRO A 160 -16.29 -3.11 -2.26
N PHE A 161 -15.41 -2.11 -2.37
CA PHE A 161 -14.78 -1.75 -3.64
C PHE A 161 -13.95 -2.91 -4.21
N ILE A 162 -13.14 -3.56 -3.37
CA ILE A 162 -12.31 -4.70 -3.80
C ILE A 162 -13.19 -5.87 -4.24
N GLU A 163 -14.22 -6.22 -3.46
CA GLU A 163 -15.12 -7.32 -3.77
C GLU A 163 -15.93 -7.09 -5.06
N ALA A 164 -16.22 -5.83 -5.39
CA ALA A 164 -16.95 -5.48 -6.61
C ALA A 164 -16.09 -5.46 -7.88
N ASN A 165 -14.77 -5.24 -7.76
CA ASN A 165 -13.91 -4.95 -8.91
C ASN A 165 -12.79 -5.98 -9.14
N TYR A 166 -12.58 -6.91 -8.22
CA TYR A 166 -11.53 -7.93 -8.31
C TYR A 166 -12.08 -9.32 -8.04
N ASN A 167 -11.47 -10.33 -8.64
CA ASN A 167 -11.84 -11.73 -8.45
C ASN A 167 -11.30 -12.22 -7.09
N VAL A 168 -12.04 -11.98 -6.01
CA VAL A 168 -11.66 -12.30 -4.65
C VAL A 168 -12.59 -13.30 -3.98
N LEU A 169 -12.05 -14.06 -3.04
CA LEU A 169 -12.82 -14.85 -2.08
C LEU A 169 -13.33 -13.90 -0.99
N THR A 170 -14.62 -13.94 -0.68
CA THR A 170 -15.27 -12.92 0.17
C THR A 170 -15.56 -13.39 1.59
N ASP A 171 -15.25 -14.64 1.91
CA ASP A 171 -15.39 -15.18 3.25
C ASP A 171 -14.24 -14.74 4.17
N ALA A 172 -14.44 -14.88 5.48
CA ALA A 172 -13.48 -14.44 6.49
C ALA A 172 -12.18 -15.24 6.49
N ASP A 173 -12.23 -16.53 6.13
CA ASP A 173 -11.05 -17.41 6.14
C ASP A 173 -10.07 -17.08 5.01
N ASN A 174 -10.54 -16.39 3.98
CA ASN A 174 -9.76 -15.94 2.83
C ASN A 174 -9.43 -14.44 2.86
N ARG A 175 -9.59 -13.79 4.02
CA ARG A 175 -9.32 -12.38 4.21
C ARG A 175 -8.40 -12.15 5.41
N ALA A 176 -7.28 -11.49 5.18
CA ALA A 176 -6.34 -11.11 6.23
C ALA A 176 -6.12 -9.61 6.25
N ILE A 177 -5.82 -9.07 7.42
CA ILE A 177 -5.35 -7.71 7.62
C ILE A 177 -4.02 -7.75 8.37
N ALA A 178 -3.06 -6.97 7.91
CA ALA A 178 -1.78 -6.77 8.55
C ALA A 178 -1.35 -5.31 8.43
N GLY A 179 -0.39 -4.89 9.24
CA GLY A 179 0.08 -3.52 9.21
C GLY A 179 1.36 -3.34 10.00
N PHE A 180 1.91 -2.14 9.93
CA PHE A 180 3.09 -1.73 10.67
C PHE A 180 2.78 -0.45 11.43
N SER A 181 3.06 -0.45 12.77
CA SER A 181 2.83 0.70 13.63
C SER A 181 1.33 1.11 13.63
N LEU A 182 1.04 2.36 13.52
CA LEU A 182 -0.30 2.93 13.54
C LEU A 182 -0.54 3.70 12.27
#